data_7ad67cf6d002ca759d5aad8ecdf574ad
#
_entry.id   7ad67cf6d002ca759d5aad8ecdf574ad
#
_cell.length_a   1.000
_cell.length_b   1.000
_cell.length_c   1.000
_cell.angle_alpha   90.00
_cell.angle_beta   90.00
_cell.angle_gamma   90.00
#
_symmetry.space_group_name_H-M   'P 1'
#
loop_
_entity.id
_entity.type
_entity.pdbx_description
1 polymer ?
#
loop_
_entity_poly.entity_id
_entity_poly.type
_entity_poly.pdbx_seq_one_letter_code
_entity_poly.pdbx_strand_id
1 'polypeptide(L)'
;MNATTADAAALAPLVRTRATVEVPATIANLGAGFDCLGLAVDLRLRISLEARSRVDGAPPVELVAEGEDAGELVGDPANRTVLALMAALDELGVHGLKDVAWRLEVRNEIPLERGLGSSAAAAVA
;
A
#
# COMPACT_ATOMS: atom_id res chain seq x y z
N MET A 1 -24.26 -7.14 13.01
CA MET A 1 -22.93 -7.39 13.57
C MET A 1 -22.32 -6.04 13.88
N ASN A 2 -22.14 -5.72 15.16
CA ASN A 2 -21.51 -4.45 15.55
C ASN A 2 -20.00 -4.57 15.27
N ALA A 3 -19.51 -3.86 14.29
CA ALA A 3 -18.09 -3.64 14.10
C ALA A 3 -17.58 -2.93 15.36
N THR A 4 -16.79 -3.60 16.17
CA THR A 4 -16.13 -3.01 17.31
C THR A 4 -15.12 -2.01 16.76
N THR A 5 -15.42 -0.73 16.89
CA THR A 5 -14.48 0.35 16.57
C THR A 5 -13.23 0.09 17.39
N ALA A 6 -12.10 -0.17 16.73
CA ALA A 6 -10.84 -0.33 17.45
C ALA A 6 -10.57 0.97 18.21
N ASP A 7 -10.45 0.86 19.54
CA ASP A 7 -10.21 1.99 20.41
C ASP A 7 -8.82 2.57 20.09
N ALA A 8 -8.69 3.89 19.98
CA ALA A 8 -7.42 4.59 19.78
C ALA A 8 -6.37 4.16 20.83
N ALA A 9 -6.80 3.80 22.05
CA ALA A 9 -5.95 3.24 23.08
C ALA A 9 -5.34 1.88 22.71
N ALA A 10 -6.04 1.06 21.92
CA ALA A 10 -5.54 -0.24 21.47
C ALA A 10 -4.43 -0.13 20.42
N LEU A 11 -4.34 1.00 19.73
CA LEU A 11 -3.32 1.27 18.70
C LEU A 11 -2.16 2.14 19.20
N ALA A 12 -2.25 2.69 20.41
CA ALA A 12 -1.14 3.43 21.02
C ALA A 12 0.19 2.64 21.03
N PRO A 13 0.20 1.29 21.24
CA PRO A 13 1.41 0.49 21.11
C PRO A 13 1.96 0.39 19.68
N LEU A 14 1.14 0.65 18.65
CA LEU A 14 1.54 0.58 17.24
C LEU A 14 2.19 1.87 16.74
N VAL A 15 2.03 2.98 17.46
CA VAL A 15 2.70 4.24 17.12
C VAL A 15 4.21 4.01 17.17
N ARG A 16 4.89 4.32 16.04
CA ARG A 16 6.29 4.02 15.72
C ARG A 16 6.58 2.58 15.30
N THR A 17 5.59 1.70 15.18
CA THR A 17 5.79 0.40 14.56
C THR A 17 5.87 0.58 13.05
N ARG A 18 6.90 0.00 12.45
CA ARG A 18 7.10 -0.03 11.01
C ARG A 18 7.01 -1.47 10.51
N ALA A 19 6.20 -1.68 9.49
CA ALA A 19 6.13 -2.93 8.74
C ALA A 19 6.64 -2.67 7.32
N THR A 20 7.33 -3.66 6.74
CA THR A 20 7.80 -3.59 5.35
C THR A 20 7.43 -4.89 4.65
N VAL A 21 6.89 -4.75 3.43
CA VAL A 21 6.59 -5.86 2.54
C VAL A 21 7.26 -5.63 1.20
N GLU A 22 7.59 -6.72 0.52
CA GLU A 22 8.19 -6.71 -0.81
C GLU A 22 7.47 -7.70 -1.70
N VAL A 23 7.03 -7.23 -2.86
CA VAL A 23 6.25 -8.02 -3.83
C VAL A 23 6.93 -7.95 -5.19
N PRO A 24 7.13 -9.09 -5.89
CA PRO A 24 7.71 -9.09 -7.22
C PRO A 24 6.72 -8.62 -8.27
N ALA A 25 7.23 -8.12 -9.37
CA ALA A 25 6.48 -7.97 -10.61
C ALA A 25 6.04 -9.33 -11.16
N THR A 26 4.94 -9.35 -11.90
CA THR A 26 4.40 -10.59 -12.48
C THR A 26 4.02 -10.40 -13.93
N ILE A 27 4.26 -11.46 -14.72
CA ILE A 27 3.78 -11.56 -16.09
C ILE A 27 2.76 -12.70 -16.12
N ALA A 28 1.54 -12.41 -16.52
CA ALA A 28 0.48 -13.39 -16.65
C ALA A 28 0.29 -13.82 -18.10
N ASN A 29 -0.36 -14.96 -18.27
CA ASN A 29 -0.85 -15.46 -19.57
C ASN A 29 0.20 -15.81 -20.63
N LEU A 30 1.43 -15.97 -20.28
CA LEU A 30 2.61 -16.30 -21.11
C LEU A 30 2.28 -17.00 -22.47
N GLY A 31 1.64 -16.30 -23.41
CA GLY A 31 1.22 -16.85 -24.69
C GLY A 31 0.26 -18.03 -24.58
N ALA A 32 0.72 -19.24 -24.92
CA ALA A 32 -0.09 -20.47 -24.84
C ALA A 32 -0.50 -20.88 -23.42
N GLY A 33 0.03 -20.23 -22.39
CA GLY A 33 -0.33 -20.45 -20.99
C GLY A 33 -1.46 -19.53 -20.49
N PHE A 34 -2.34 -19.08 -21.38
CA PHE A 34 -3.47 -18.20 -21.05
C PHE A 34 -4.29 -18.75 -19.87
N ASP A 35 -4.50 -17.91 -18.85
CA ASP A 35 -5.17 -18.22 -17.58
C ASP A 35 -4.54 -19.37 -16.75
N CYS A 36 -3.44 -19.97 -17.19
CA CYS A 36 -2.82 -21.11 -16.51
C CYS A 36 -1.41 -20.83 -16.01
N LEU A 37 -0.68 -19.91 -16.64
CA LEU A 37 0.71 -19.65 -16.32
C LEU A 37 0.95 -18.20 -15.95
N GLY A 38 1.79 -18.02 -14.96
CA GLY A 38 2.32 -16.73 -14.54
C GLY A 38 3.80 -16.86 -14.17
N LEU A 39 4.53 -15.80 -14.32
CA LEU A 39 5.95 -15.71 -13.98
C LEU A 39 6.17 -14.51 -13.05
N ALA A 40 6.86 -14.73 -11.94
CA ALA A 40 7.41 -13.63 -11.15
C ALA A 40 8.78 -13.22 -11.72
N VAL A 41 9.02 -11.93 -11.83
CA VAL A 41 10.29 -11.37 -12.32
C VAL A 41 10.94 -10.54 -11.22
N ASP A 42 12.27 -10.41 -11.30
CA ASP A 42 13.06 -9.77 -10.25
C ASP A 42 13.08 -8.23 -10.38
N LEU A 43 11.89 -7.67 -10.46
CA LEU A 43 11.60 -6.25 -10.24
C LEU A 43 10.68 -6.17 -9.03
N ARG A 44 10.95 -5.29 -8.08
CA ARG A 44 10.29 -5.29 -6.79
C ARG A 44 9.48 -4.02 -6.56
N LEU A 45 8.32 -4.20 -5.93
CA LEU A 45 7.62 -3.16 -5.22
C LEU A 45 7.84 -3.39 -3.73
N ARG A 46 8.49 -2.44 -3.07
CA ARG A 46 8.67 -2.44 -1.60
C ARG A 46 7.80 -1.36 -1.01
N ILE A 47 6.99 -1.73 -0.03
CA ILE A 47 6.13 -0.83 0.72
C ILE A 47 6.49 -0.90 2.19
N SER A 48 6.70 0.24 2.81
CA SER A 48 6.85 0.36 4.26
C SER A 48 5.73 1.22 4.81
N LEU A 49 5.05 0.72 5.82
CA LEU A 49 3.99 1.41 6.54
C LEU A 49 4.44 1.68 7.96
N GLU A 50 4.28 2.92 8.40
CA GLU A 50 4.57 3.36 9.77
C GLU A 50 3.38 4.12 10.34
N ALA A 51 2.93 3.71 11.51
CA ALA A 51 1.93 4.45 12.29
C ALA A 51 2.63 5.56 13.08
N ARG A 52 2.11 6.78 12.99
CA ARG A 52 2.63 7.96 13.69
C ARG A 52 1.54 8.67 14.45
N SER A 53 1.90 9.42 15.48
CA SER A 53 0.99 10.38 16.09
C SER A 53 0.63 11.46 15.08
N ARG A 54 -0.67 11.69 14.88
CA ARG A 54 -1.17 12.68 13.94
C ARG A 54 -1.06 14.08 14.55
N VAL A 55 -0.51 14.99 13.78
CA VAL A 55 -0.52 16.42 14.11
C VAL A 55 -1.79 17.04 13.52
N ASP A 56 -2.39 17.99 14.24
CA ASP A 56 -3.59 18.68 13.78
C ASP A 56 -3.37 19.31 12.39
N GLY A 57 -4.33 19.07 11.48
CA GLY A 57 -4.26 19.53 10.10
C GLY A 57 -3.42 18.67 9.16
N ALA A 58 -2.68 17.66 9.66
CA ALA A 58 -1.94 16.74 8.81
C ALA A 58 -2.88 15.75 8.09
N PRO A 59 -2.55 15.33 6.86
CA PRO A 59 -3.32 14.30 6.15
C PRO A 59 -3.29 12.97 6.92
N PRO A 60 -4.33 12.13 6.80
CA PRO A 60 -4.37 10.83 7.45
C PRO A 60 -3.33 9.84 6.90
N VAL A 61 -2.93 10.04 5.64
CA VAL A 61 -1.89 9.25 4.96
C VAL A 61 -0.89 10.19 4.32
N GLU A 62 0.38 10.04 4.66
CA GLU A 62 1.51 10.68 3.99
C GLU A 62 2.14 9.65 3.05
N LEU A 63 2.09 9.90 1.74
CA LEU A 63 2.70 9.05 0.72
C LEU A 63 4.04 9.63 0.28
N VAL A 64 5.07 8.82 0.34
CA VAL A 64 6.40 9.09 -0.24
C VAL A 64 6.72 7.99 -1.23
N ALA A 65 7.08 8.33 -2.46
CA ALA A 65 7.43 7.35 -3.49
C ALA A 65 8.82 7.63 -4.06
N GLU A 66 9.52 6.55 -4.40
CA GLU A 66 10.82 6.53 -5.06
C GLU A 66 10.84 5.49 -6.19
N GLY A 67 11.69 5.69 -7.18
CA GLY A 67 11.88 4.75 -8.30
C GLY A 67 10.99 5.06 -9.49
N GLU A 68 10.55 4.00 -10.18
CA GLU A 68 9.74 4.09 -11.40
C GLU A 68 8.41 4.82 -11.12
N ASP A 69 8.14 5.81 -11.97
CA ASP A 69 6.89 6.58 -11.96
C ASP A 69 6.52 7.24 -10.61
N ALA A 70 7.53 7.51 -9.76
CA ALA A 70 7.33 8.04 -8.41
C ALA A 70 6.51 9.35 -8.38
N GLY A 71 6.73 10.24 -9.38
CA GLY A 71 5.99 11.50 -9.48
C GLY A 71 4.50 11.29 -9.77
N GLU A 72 4.17 10.31 -10.60
CA GLU A 72 2.79 9.94 -10.92
C GLU A 72 2.13 9.27 -9.69
N LEU A 73 2.85 8.41 -9.00
CA LEU A 73 2.35 7.73 -7.81
C LEU A 73 1.96 8.73 -6.70
N VAL A 74 2.76 9.75 -6.45
CA VAL A 74 2.48 10.77 -5.42
C VAL A 74 1.36 11.72 -5.87
N GLY A 75 1.29 12.04 -7.16
CA GLY A 75 0.31 12.98 -7.73
C GLY A 75 -1.07 12.39 -8.00
N ASP A 76 -1.22 11.07 -7.97
CA ASP A 76 -2.48 10.40 -8.28
C ASP A 76 -3.41 10.35 -7.05
N PRO A 77 -4.56 11.07 -7.07
CA PRO A 77 -5.56 11.03 -6.00
C PRO A 77 -6.22 9.64 -5.86
N ALA A 78 -6.14 8.80 -6.91
CA ALA A 78 -6.64 7.44 -6.93
C ALA A 78 -5.52 6.41 -6.77
N ASN A 79 -4.42 6.77 -6.11
CA ASN A 79 -3.28 5.88 -5.91
C ASN A 79 -3.71 4.55 -5.30
N ARG A 80 -3.47 3.46 -6.03
CA ARG A 80 -3.96 2.11 -5.68
C ARG A 80 -3.39 1.60 -4.37
N THR A 81 -2.15 1.95 -4.03
CA THR A 81 -1.53 1.55 -2.76
C THR A 81 -2.23 2.23 -1.59
N VAL A 82 -2.56 3.52 -1.71
CA VAL A 82 -3.32 4.25 -0.69
C VAL A 82 -4.74 3.69 -0.57
N LEU A 83 -5.40 3.42 -1.70
CA LEU A 83 -6.75 2.85 -1.70
C LEU A 83 -6.78 1.45 -1.07
N ALA A 84 -5.78 0.60 -1.38
CA ALA A 84 -5.66 -0.72 -0.78
C ALA A 84 -5.42 -0.64 0.73
N LEU A 85 -4.53 0.25 1.18
CA LEU A 85 -4.32 0.51 2.61
C LEU A 85 -5.62 0.95 3.30
N MET A 86 -6.34 1.91 2.73
CA MET A 86 -7.58 2.40 3.33
C MET A 86 -8.64 1.30 3.40
N ALA A 87 -8.77 0.48 2.35
CA ALA A 87 -9.69 -0.66 2.33
C ALA A 87 -9.32 -1.72 3.39
N ALA A 88 -8.03 -2.02 3.54
CA ALA A 88 -7.55 -2.95 4.56
C ALA A 88 -7.80 -2.43 5.99
N LEU A 89 -7.56 -1.15 6.24
CA LEU A 89 -7.84 -0.52 7.53
C LEU A 89 -9.34 -0.53 7.85
N ASP A 90 -10.17 -0.32 6.84
CA ASP A 90 -11.62 -0.37 6.96
C ASP A 90 -12.10 -1.78 7.32
N GLU A 91 -11.63 -2.80 6.62
CA GLU A 91 -11.96 -4.21 6.88
C GLU A 91 -11.52 -4.66 8.29
N LEU A 92 -10.38 -4.15 8.76
CA LEU A 92 -9.89 -4.41 10.12
C LEU A 92 -10.62 -3.62 11.21
N GLY A 93 -11.57 -2.77 10.86
CA GLY A 93 -12.28 -1.91 11.80
C GLY A 93 -11.44 -0.76 12.36
N VAL A 94 -10.33 -0.43 11.69
CA VAL A 94 -9.38 0.63 12.09
C VAL A 94 -9.76 1.95 11.42
N HIS A 95 -11.01 2.39 11.62
CA HIS A 95 -11.45 3.64 11.03
C HIS A 95 -11.49 4.77 12.08
N GLY A 96 -11.34 5.97 11.59
CA GLY A 96 -11.59 7.18 12.38
C GLY A 96 -10.57 7.44 13.47
N LEU A 97 -9.38 6.90 13.33
CA LEU A 97 -8.27 7.21 14.24
C LEU A 97 -7.81 8.65 14.02
N LYS A 98 -8.43 9.56 14.76
CA LYS A 98 -8.12 10.99 14.66
C LYS A 98 -6.68 11.30 15.05
N ASP A 99 -6.10 10.47 15.91
CA ASP A 99 -4.78 10.68 16.51
C ASP A 99 -3.66 9.89 15.82
N VAL A 100 -3.98 9.10 14.78
CA VAL A 100 -3.00 8.32 14.02
C VAL A 100 -2.92 8.83 12.58
N ALA A 101 -1.69 9.02 12.10
CA ALA A 101 -1.36 9.22 10.71
C ALA A 101 -0.50 8.04 10.23
N TRP A 102 -0.70 7.68 8.98
CA TRP A 102 0.04 6.61 8.32
C TRP A 102 1.08 7.21 7.39
N ARG A 103 2.33 6.86 7.56
CA ARG A 103 3.39 7.15 6.59
C ARG A 103 3.59 5.91 5.73
N LEU A 104 3.31 6.07 4.45
CA LEU A 104 3.42 5.04 3.41
C LEU A 104 4.62 5.39 2.53
N GLU A 105 5.67 4.60 2.60
CA GLU A 105 6.86 4.74 1.75
C GLU A 105 6.83 3.63 0.69
N VAL A 106 6.82 4.04 -0.57
CA VAL A 106 6.76 3.14 -1.73
C VAL A 106 8.07 3.26 -2.52
N ARG A 107 8.78 2.16 -2.67
CA ARG A 107 9.91 2.04 -3.59
C ARG A 107 9.54 1.11 -4.73
N ASN A 108 9.39 1.67 -5.91
CA ASN A 108 8.90 0.96 -7.08
C ASN A 108 10.00 0.75 -8.12
N GLU A 109 10.23 -0.49 -8.50
CA GLU A 109 11.09 -0.89 -9.62
C GLU A 109 10.26 -1.38 -10.82
N ILE A 110 8.93 -1.43 -10.67
CA ILE A 110 8.01 -2.01 -11.67
C ILE A 110 7.44 -0.88 -12.51
N PRO A 111 7.82 -0.76 -13.80
CA PRO A 111 7.27 0.26 -14.70
C PRO A 111 5.75 0.13 -14.83
N LEU A 112 5.05 1.26 -14.80
CA LEU A 112 3.60 1.30 -15.00
C LEU A 112 3.25 0.94 -16.44
N GLU A 113 2.05 0.37 -16.64
CA GLU A 113 1.45 0.10 -17.96
C GLU A 113 2.29 -0.78 -18.92
N ARG A 114 3.21 -1.60 -18.37
CA ARG A 114 4.07 -2.51 -19.16
C ARG A 114 3.66 -3.98 -19.08
N GLY A 115 2.48 -4.30 -18.53
CA GLY A 115 2.04 -5.68 -18.36
C GLY A 115 2.81 -6.46 -17.29
N LEU A 116 3.52 -5.77 -16.40
CA LEU A 116 4.35 -6.36 -15.35
C LEU A 116 3.62 -6.48 -14.00
N GLY A 117 2.31 -6.34 -13.97
CA GLY A 117 1.49 -6.54 -12.79
C GLY A 117 1.66 -5.48 -11.69
N SER A 118 2.09 -4.26 -12.04
CA SER A 118 2.29 -3.15 -11.09
C SER A 118 1.05 -2.91 -10.21
N SER A 119 -0.15 -2.86 -10.84
CA SER A 119 -1.41 -2.70 -10.10
C SER A 119 -1.71 -3.85 -9.14
N ALA A 120 -1.39 -5.09 -9.53
CA ALA A 120 -1.59 -6.26 -8.69
C ALA A 120 -0.59 -6.25 -7.52
N ALA A 121 0.67 -5.90 -7.78
CA ALA A 121 1.68 -5.75 -6.75
C ALA A 121 1.26 -4.71 -5.69
N ALA A 122 0.74 -3.55 -6.13
CA ALA A 122 0.26 -2.50 -5.23
C ALA A 122 -0.97 -2.90 -4.40
N ALA A 123 -1.79 -3.83 -4.91
CA ALA A 123 -3.00 -4.28 -4.22
C ALA A 123 -2.74 -5.38 -3.17
N VAL A 124 -1.66 -6.16 -3.32
CA VAL A 124 -1.34 -7.27 -2.41
C VAL A 124 -0.23 -6.94 -1.42
N ALA A 125 0.52 -5.86 -1.64
CA ALA A 125 1.54 -5.36 -0.73
C ALA A 125 0.93 -4.63 0.47
#